data_5f6184e2b6b412575053ea34b93bc707
#
_entry.id   5f6184e2b6b412575053ea34b93bc707
#
_cell.length_a   1.000
_cell.length_b   1.000
_cell.length_c   1.000
_cell.angle_alpha   90.00
_cell.angle_beta   90.00
_cell.angle_gamma   90.00
#
_symmetry.space_group_name_H-M   'P 1'
#
loop_
_entity.id
_entity.type
_entity.pdbx_description
1 polymer ?
#
loop_
_entity_poly.entity_id
_entity_poly.type
_entity_poly.pdbx_seq_one_letter_code
_entity_poly.pdbx_strand_id
1 'polypeptide(L)'
;RGRWPGGRGNHYLFDMNRDWMAGEAPETRGRWARLLELPPQLFVDAHEMSGLDTFLFYPQTAPRNTNLPERLFHWQGVLADDAARVFDRYGWGYYTREWADALYPGYSDAWGSLTGAIGMLYEQGRTIGAPLERESGEIVPYRETVHGQVAVSMANLLSFARNRREILTDYVAHRRRACDPESEGGGRAFV
;
A
#
# COMPACT_ATOMS: atom_id res chain seq x y z
N ARG A 1 -16.04 20.19 -6.24
CA ARG A 1 -16.88 19.06 -5.76
C ARG A 1 -17.06 18.09 -6.91
N GLY A 2 -16.68 16.81 -6.75
CA GLY A 2 -16.95 15.76 -7.73
C GLY A 2 -18.47 15.59 -7.94
N ARG A 3 -18.86 15.11 -9.14
CA ARG A 3 -20.27 14.79 -9.41
C ARG A 3 -20.65 13.55 -8.61
N TRP A 4 -21.87 13.53 -8.05
CA TRP A 4 -22.43 12.33 -7.45
C TRP A 4 -22.61 11.25 -8.53
N PRO A 5 -22.30 9.95 -8.23
CA PRO A 5 -21.95 9.38 -6.92
C PRO A 5 -20.52 9.58 -6.44
N GLY A 6 -19.69 10.35 -7.00
CA GLY A 6 -18.29 10.66 -6.63
C GLY A 6 -17.54 9.61 -5.79
N GLY A 7 -16.26 9.55 -5.91
CA GLY A 7 -15.43 8.61 -5.16
C GLY A 7 -15.25 7.25 -5.82
N ARG A 8 -14.76 6.28 -5.08
CA ARG A 8 -14.33 4.94 -5.53
C ARG A 8 -15.38 3.84 -5.36
N GLY A 9 -16.65 4.23 -5.25
CA GLY A 9 -17.75 3.27 -5.18
C GLY A 9 -17.95 2.54 -6.51
N ASN A 10 -18.33 1.24 -6.43
CA ASN A 10 -18.81 0.52 -7.60
C ASN A 10 -20.25 0.95 -7.99
N HIS A 11 -20.86 0.23 -8.91
CA HIS A 11 -22.25 0.51 -9.36
C HIS A 11 -23.28 0.51 -8.20
N TYR A 12 -23.03 -0.27 -7.14
CA TYR A 12 -23.86 -0.35 -5.95
C TYR A 12 -23.42 0.58 -4.82
N LEU A 13 -22.50 1.51 -5.07
CA LEU A 13 -21.95 2.47 -4.13
C LEU A 13 -21.11 1.86 -2.99
N PHE A 14 -20.65 0.62 -3.13
CA PHE A 14 -19.70 0.03 -2.19
C PHE A 14 -18.32 0.64 -2.36
N ASP A 15 -17.67 0.96 -1.25
CA ASP A 15 -16.26 1.35 -1.25
C ASP A 15 -15.39 0.11 -1.49
N MET A 16 -14.83 0.04 -2.70
CA MET A 16 -14.02 -1.10 -3.13
C MET A 16 -12.73 -1.28 -2.34
N ASN A 17 -12.28 -0.22 -1.62
CA ASN A 17 -11.12 -0.32 -0.73
C ASN A 17 -11.53 -0.52 0.74
N ARG A 18 -12.70 -1.10 0.99
CA ARG A 18 -13.15 -1.62 2.30
C ARG A 18 -13.61 -3.07 2.19
N ASP A 19 -13.69 -3.60 0.98
CA ASP A 19 -14.28 -4.90 0.68
C ASP A 19 -13.24 -6.03 0.50
N TRP A 20 -11.95 -5.74 0.65
CA TRP A 20 -10.89 -6.70 0.35
C TRP A 20 -10.91 -7.97 1.22
N MET A 21 -11.46 -7.91 2.42
CA MET A 21 -11.63 -9.10 3.25
C MET A 21 -13.00 -9.73 3.07
N ALA A 22 -14.06 -8.94 2.99
CA ALA A 22 -15.43 -9.44 2.92
C ALA A 22 -15.75 -10.06 1.55
N GLY A 23 -15.27 -9.44 0.45
CA GLY A 23 -15.46 -9.94 -0.89
C GLY A 23 -16.92 -9.95 -1.36
N GLU A 24 -17.72 -9.02 -0.88
CA GLU A 24 -19.14 -8.92 -1.25
C GLU A 24 -19.31 -8.46 -2.70
N ALA A 25 -18.43 -7.58 -3.17
CA ALA A 25 -18.49 -7.07 -4.52
C ALA A 25 -17.90 -8.09 -5.53
N PRO A 26 -18.55 -8.30 -6.68
CA PRO A 26 -18.04 -9.19 -7.72
C PRO A 26 -16.67 -8.77 -8.25
N GLU A 27 -16.39 -7.46 -8.26
CA GLU A 27 -15.10 -6.90 -8.64
C GLU A 27 -13.98 -7.36 -7.68
N THR A 28 -14.25 -7.38 -6.38
CA THR A 28 -13.29 -7.87 -5.36
C THR A 28 -13.02 -9.36 -5.56
N ARG A 29 -14.07 -10.17 -5.76
CA ARG A 29 -13.90 -11.60 -6.03
C ARG A 29 -13.10 -11.85 -7.30
N GLY A 30 -13.33 -11.07 -8.35
CA GLY A 30 -12.55 -11.13 -9.59
C GLY A 30 -11.07 -10.80 -9.39
N ARG A 31 -10.76 -9.79 -8.57
CA ARG A 31 -9.37 -9.46 -8.18
C ARG A 31 -8.73 -10.60 -7.39
N TRP A 32 -9.42 -11.15 -6.39
CA TRP A 32 -8.91 -12.27 -5.61
C TRP A 32 -8.56 -13.46 -6.49
N ALA A 33 -9.44 -13.85 -7.42
CA ALA A 33 -9.19 -14.96 -8.31
C ALA A 33 -7.86 -14.80 -9.06
N ARG A 34 -7.56 -13.61 -9.56
CA ARG A 34 -6.31 -13.33 -10.28
C ARG A 34 -5.09 -13.24 -9.35
N LEU A 35 -5.23 -12.58 -8.20
CA LEU A 35 -4.14 -12.43 -7.25
C LEU A 35 -3.76 -13.73 -6.55
N LEU A 36 -4.72 -14.62 -6.33
CA LEU A 36 -4.46 -15.94 -5.73
C LEU A 36 -3.90 -16.95 -6.75
N GLU A 37 -4.20 -16.78 -8.03
CA GLU A 37 -3.57 -17.56 -9.10
C GLU A 37 -2.08 -17.23 -9.26
N LEU A 38 -1.72 -15.96 -9.14
CA LEU A 38 -0.35 -15.45 -9.19
C LEU A 38 -0.07 -14.56 -7.96
N PRO A 39 0.18 -15.16 -6.78
CA PRO A 39 0.34 -14.39 -5.55
C PRO A 39 1.53 -13.43 -5.62
N PRO A 40 1.30 -12.11 -5.48
CA PRO A 40 2.37 -11.12 -5.54
C PRO A 40 3.27 -11.21 -4.30
N GLN A 41 4.53 -10.82 -4.43
CA GLN A 41 5.46 -10.64 -3.32
C GLN A 41 5.56 -9.17 -2.89
N LEU A 42 5.19 -8.25 -3.78
CA LEU A 42 5.03 -6.83 -3.51
C LEU A 42 3.64 -6.41 -3.99
N PHE A 43 2.88 -5.79 -3.12
CA PHE A 43 1.54 -5.28 -3.40
C PHE A 43 1.51 -3.78 -3.08
N VAL A 44 1.17 -2.96 -4.06
CA VAL A 44 1.12 -1.50 -3.90
C VAL A 44 -0.30 -1.00 -4.13
N ASP A 45 -0.82 -0.27 -3.17
CA ASP A 45 -2.04 0.53 -3.30
C ASP A 45 -1.65 2.00 -3.50
N ALA A 46 -1.85 2.52 -4.70
CA ALA A 46 -1.46 3.87 -5.07
C ALA A 46 -2.68 4.80 -5.05
N HIS A 47 -2.72 5.67 -4.06
CA HIS A 47 -3.81 6.57 -3.75
C HIS A 47 -3.47 8.05 -3.95
N GLU A 48 -4.50 8.86 -3.82
CA GLU A 48 -4.44 10.31 -3.75
C GLU A 48 -5.19 10.81 -2.50
N MET A 49 -4.55 11.71 -1.78
CA MET A 49 -5.11 12.41 -0.62
C MET A 49 -5.43 13.90 -0.93
N SER A 50 -5.60 14.73 0.08
CA SER A 50 -5.78 16.17 -0.09
C SER A 50 -4.65 16.81 -0.90
N GLY A 51 -4.99 17.70 -1.83
CA GLY A 51 -4.02 18.46 -2.61
C GLY A 51 -3.17 19.44 -1.76
N LEU A 52 -3.61 19.73 -0.54
CA LEU A 52 -2.83 20.56 0.41
C LEU A 52 -1.68 19.79 1.07
N ASP A 53 -1.66 18.49 0.90
CA ASP A 53 -0.64 17.60 1.44
C ASP A 53 0.48 17.30 0.43
N THR A 54 1.54 16.62 0.88
CA THR A 54 2.70 16.27 0.03
C THR A 54 2.58 14.83 -0.50
N PHE A 55 3.31 13.93 0.09
CA PHE A 55 3.33 12.51 -0.28
C PHE A 55 3.56 11.65 0.95
N LEU A 56 2.70 10.65 1.18
CA LEU A 56 2.91 9.64 2.20
C LEU A 56 3.24 8.31 1.53
N PHE A 57 4.18 7.57 2.10
CA PHE A 57 4.39 6.16 1.82
C PHE A 57 4.73 5.38 3.09
N TYR A 58 4.44 4.08 3.09
CA TYR A 58 4.74 3.21 4.24
C TYR A 58 6.23 3.24 4.61
N PRO A 59 6.59 2.87 5.86
CA PRO A 59 5.83 2.03 6.80
C PRO A 59 4.64 2.73 7.43
N GLN A 60 3.60 1.91 7.71
CA GLN A 60 2.39 2.36 8.39
C GLN A 60 2.65 2.80 9.83
N THR A 61 1.71 3.59 10.38
CA THR A 61 1.67 3.91 11.80
C THR A 61 1.13 2.75 12.64
N ALA A 62 1.16 2.89 13.97
CA ALA A 62 0.42 2.00 14.89
C ALA A 62 -1.08 2.36 14.87
N PRO A 63 -1.97 1.38 15.18
CA PRO A 63 -1.68 0.01 15.56
C PRO A 63 -1.32 -0.90 14.39
N ARG A 64 -0.51 -1.92 14.64
CA ARG A 64 -0.12 -2.94 13.66
C ARG A 64 -0.90 -4.23 13.89
N ASN A 65 -1.23 -4.92 12.80
CA ASN A 65 -1.87 -6.22 12.87
C ASN A 65 -0.85 -7.26 13.39
N THR A 66 -1.17 -7.91 14.50
CA THR A 66 -0.28 -8.88 15.18
C THR A 66 -0.08 -10.18 14.42
N ASN A 67 -0.88 -10.45 13.40
CA ASN A 67 -0.70 -11.61 12.50
C ASN A 67 0.37 -11.37 11.42
N LEU A 68 0.87 -10.15 11.29
CA LEU A 68 1.91 -9.81 10.32
C LEU A 68 3.30 -10.04 10.93
N PRO A 69 4.23 -10.66 10.17
CA PRO A 69 5.58 -10.92 10.69
C PRO A 69 6.42 -9.64 10.74
N GLU A 70 7.33 -9.53 11.71
CA GLU A 70 8.28 -8.41 11.82
C GLU A 70 9.13 -8.20 10.57
N ARG A 71 9.44 -9.28 9.83
CA ARG A 71 10.19 -9.20 8.57
C ARG A 71 9.44 -8.42 7.48
N LEU A 72 8.12 -8.41 7.50
CA LEU A 72 7.33 -7.57 6.58
C LEU A 72 7.58 -6.09 6.86
N PHE A 73 7.52 -5.67 8.12
CA PHE A 73 7.79 -4.29 8.52
C PHE A 73 9.24 -3.86 8.24
N HIS A 74 10.19 -4.78 8.38
CA HIS A 74 11.57 -4.55 7.95
C HIS A 74 11.63 -4.21 6.45
N TRP A 75 10.98 -5.01 5.59
CA TRP A 75 10.99 -4.77 4.16
C TRP A 75 10.26 -3.50 3.76
N GLN A 76 9.17 -3.17 4.41
CA GLN A 76 8.51 -1.88 4.22
C GLN A 76 9.47 -0.72 4.53
N GLY A 77 10.26 -0.84 5.60
CA GLY A 77 11.30 0.14 5.94
C GLY A 77 12.37 0.28 4.86
N VAL A 78 12.92 -0.83 4.38
CA VAL A 78 13.94 -0.84 3.31
C VAL A 78 13.41 -0.19 2.02
N LEU A 79 12.18 -0.53 1.62
CA LEU A 79 11.54 0.05 0.44
C LEU A 79 11.27 1.56 0.63
N ALA A 80 10.87 1.96 1.83
CA ALA A 80 10.64 3.37 2.18
C ALA A 80 11.93 4.19 2.16
N ASP A 81 13.03 3.65 2.71
CA ASP A 81 14.32 4.35 2.71
C ASP A 81 14.84 4.59 1.29
N ASP A 82 14.63 3.65 0.37
CA ASP A 82 14.99 3.82 -1.04
C ASP A 82 14.08 4.84 -1.74
N ALA A 83 12.78 4.86 -1.42
CA ALA A 83 11.84 5.87 -1.89
C ALA A 83 12.23 7.27 -1.38
N ALA A 84 12.53 7.39 -0.07
CA ALA A 84 12.98 8.64 0.55
C ALA A 84 14.19 9.23 -0.16
N ARG A 85 15.22 8.42 -0.43
CA ARG A 85 16.42 8.88 -1.18
C ARG A 85 16.10 9.44 -2.55
N VAL A 86 15.06 8.92 -3.21
CA VAL A 86 14.63 9.46 -4.51
C VAL A 86 13.92 10.79 -4.33
N PHE A 87 13.02 10.91 -3.35
CA PHE A 87 12.32 12.16 -3.05
C PHE A 87 13.29 13.26 -2.62
N ASP A 88 14.25 12.94 -1.74
CA ASP A 88 15.32 13.87 -1.32
C ASP A 88 16.12 14.40 -2.52
N ARG A 89 16.40 13.55 -3.50
CA ARG A 89 17.14 13.93 -4.72
C ARG A 89 16.38 14.93 -5.59
N TYR A 90 15.05 14.87 -5.59
CA TYR A 90 14.19 15.80 -6.30
C TYR A 90 13.80 17.03 -5.46
N GLY A 91 14.10 17.02 -4.15
CA GLY A 91 13.66 18.06 -3.21
C GLY A 91 12.15 18.02 -2.95
N TRP A 92 11.50 16.87 -3.12
CA TRP A 92 10.08 16.72 -2.90
C TRP A 92 9.78 16.41 -1.43
N GLY A 93 8.72 17.05 -0.88
CA GLY A 93 8.22 16.76 0.46
C GLY A 93 7.54 15.40 0.54
N TYR A 94 7.81 14.67 1.61
CA TYR A 94 7.16 13.39 1.93
C TYR A 94 7.16 13.16 3.44
N TYR A 95 6.40 12.16 3.89
CA TYR A 95 6.38 11.68 5.27
C TYR A 95 5.99 10.20 5.35
N THR A 96 6.27 9.58 6.49
CA THR A 96 5.99 8.16 6.76
C THR A 96 5.52 7.99 8.20
N ARG A 97 4.91 6.85 8.53
CA ARG A 97 4.53 6.47 9.91
C ARG A 97 3.54 7.42 10.57
N GLU A 98 2.75 8.10 9.78
CA GLU A 98 1.69 8.96 10.26
C GLU A 98 0.33 8.28 10.06
N TRP A 99 -0.76 8.98 10.01
CA TRP A 99 -2.17 8.59 10.06
C TRP A 99 -2.60 7.27 9.36
N ALA A 100 -1.82 6.76 8.42
CA ALA A 100 -2.18 5.53 7.69
C ALA A 100 -1.71 4.28 8.45
N ASP A 101 -2.65 3.51 8.99
CA ASP A 101 -2.42 2.17 9.56
C ASP A 101 -2.90 1.07 8.59
N ALA A 102 -2.44 -0.15 8.79
CA ALA A 102 -2.86 -1.33 8.04
C ALA A 102 -3.54 -2.37 8.96
N LEU A 103 -4.21 -1.93 10.01
CA LEU A 103 -4.89 -2.82 10.96
C LEU A 103 -6.14 -3.45 10.36
N TYR A 104 -6.96 -2.66 9.67
CA TYR A 104 -8.20 -3.14 9.07
C TYR A 104 -7.93 -4.00 7.83
N PRO A 105 -8.31 -5.29 7.84
CA PRO A 105 -7.96 -6.23 6.76
C PRO A 105 -8.72 -5.99 5.45
N GLY A 106 -9.70 -5.11 5.45
CA GLY A 106 -10.49 -4.77 4.26
C GLY A 106 -9.83 -3.72 3.35
N TYR A 107 -8.68 -3.13 3.74
CA TYR A 107 -7.85 -2.33 2.84
C TYR A 107 -7.05 -3.23 1.89
N SER A 108 -6.75 -2.74 0.69
CA SER A 108 -6.03 -3.51 -0.32
C SER A 108 -4.60 -3.87 0.11
N ASP A 109 -3.87 -2.93 0.67
CA ASP A 109 -2.48 -3.10 1.14
C ASP A 109 -2.40 -4.00 2.39
N ALA A 110 -3.38 -3.87 3.31
CA ALA A 110 -3.51 -4.74 4.47
C ALA A 110 -3.84 -6.19 4.04
N TRP A 111 -4.78 -6.37 3.11
CA TRP A 111 -5.09 -7.67 2.53
C TRP A 111 -3.88 -8.27 1.80
N GLY A 112 -3.17 -7.46 1.02
CA GLY A 112 -1.92 -7.87 0.36
C GLY A 112 -0.89 -8.36 1.37
N SER A 113 -0.72 -7.66 2.49
CA SER A 113 0.18 -8.05 3.59
C SER A 113 -0.26 -9.35 4.26
N LEU A 114 -1.55 -9.51 4.56
CA LEU A 114 -2.10 -10.72 5.19
C LEU A 114 -2.03 -11.95 4.27
N THR A 115 -2.02 -11.76 2.95
CA THR A 115 -1.81 -12.84 1.98
C THR A 115 -0.33 -13.12 1.69
N GLY A 116 0.58 -12.42 2.37
CA GLY A 116 2.02 -12.69 2.39
C GLY A 116 2.88 -11.75 1.54
N ALA A 117 2.29 -10.79 0.83
CA ALA A 117 3.05 -9.78 0.10
C ALA A 117 3.64 -8.72 1.03
N ILE A 118 4.62 -7.96 0.57
CA ILE A 118 4.97 -6.67 1.18
C ILE A 118 3.92 -5.67 0.70
N GLY A 119 2.91 -5.37 1.54
CA GLY A 119 1.90 -4.37 1.23
C GLY A 119 2.46 -2.98 1.44
N MET A 120 2.30 -2.11 0.44
CA MET A 120 2.72 -0.71 0.47
C MET A 120 1.54 0.19 0.12
N LEU A 121 1.41 1.29 0.83
CA LEU A 121 0.49 2.37 0.49
C LEU A 121 1.30 3.58 0.00
N TYR A 122 0.83 4.18 -1.08
CA TYR A 122 1.23 5.53 -1.49
C TYR A 122 0.01 6.43 -1.44
N GLU A 123 0.16 7.61 -0.81
CA GLU A 123 -0.85 8.65 -0.82
C GLU A 123 -0.20 9.95 -1.28
N GLN A 124 -0.58 10.42 -2.45
CA GLN A 124 -0.02 11.67 -2.96
C GLN A 124 -1.02 12.82 -2.87
N GLY A 125 -0.54 14.02 -2.63
CA GLY A 125 -1.32 15.23 -2.75
C GLY A 125 -1.80 15.40 -4.20
N ARG A 126 -3.12 15.34 -4.43
CA ARG A 126 -3.70 15.35 -5.79
C ARG A 126 -3.79 16.74 -6.38
N THR A 127 -3.73 16.84 -7.70
CA THR A 127 -3.90 18.06 -8.47
C THR A 127 -5.04 18.00 -9.48
N ILE A 128 -5.96 17.15 -9.45
CA ILE A 128 -7.15 17.01 -10.33
C ILE A 128 -6.97 17.50 -11.79
N GLY A 129 -5.78 17.29 -12.36
CA GLY A 129 -5.48 17.65 -13.75
C GLY A 129 -5.12 19.12 -14.00
N ALA A 130 -5.09 19.97 -12.98
CA ALA A 130 -4.69 21.36 -13.05
C ALA A 130 -3.59 21.67 -12.03
N PRO A 131 -2.74 22.69 -12.24
CA PRO A 131 -1.81 23.13 -11.20
C PRO A 131 -2.55 23.49 -9.91
N LEU A 132 -1.97 23.12 -8.77
CA LEU A 132 -2.48 23.43 -7.44
C LEU A 132 -1.55 24.44 -6.78
N GLU A 133 -2.11 25.52 -6.27
CA GLU A 133 -1.41 26.44 -5.38
C GLU A 133 -1.61 25.99 -3.93
N ARG A 134 -0.53 25.70 -3.22
CA ARG A 134 -0.52 25.38 -1.79
C ARG A 134 -0.57 26.65 -0.95
N GLU A 135 -0.90 26.52 0.33
CA GLU A 135 -0.91 27.65 1.28
C GLU A 135 0.46 28.33 1.41
N SER A 136 1.54 27.63 1.12
CA SER A 136 2.90 28.18 1.04
C SER A 136 3.14 29.09 -0.17
N GLY A 137 2.21 29.16 -1.12
CA GLY A 137 2.37 29.81 -2.42
C GLY A 137 3.10 28.96 -3.46
N GLU A 138 3.47 27.73 -3.14
CA GLU A 138 4.06 26.77 -4.09
C GLU A 138 3.02 26.33 -5.11
N ILE A 139 3.36 26.37 -6.38
CA ILE A 139 2.52 25.86 -7.49
C ILE A 139 3.01 24.47 -7.87
N VAL A 140 2.20 23.45 -7.56
CA VAL A 140 2.46 22.06 -7.93
C VAL A 140 1.78 21.73 -9.24
N PRO A 141 2.53 21.50 -10.32
CA PRO A 141 1.95 21.13 -11.61
C PRO A 141 1.53 19.67 -11.61
N TYR A 142 0.48 19.32 -12.37
CA TYR A 142 -0.01 17.93 -12.49
C TYR A 142 1.09 16.91 -12.86
N ARG A 143 2.03 17.29 -13.72
CA ARG A 143 3.15 16.42 -14.10
C ARG A 143 3.99 15.97 -12.91
N GLU A 144 4.10 16.79 -11.87
CA GLU A 144 4.90 16.48 -10.67
C GLU A 144 4.25 15.38 -9.85
N THR A 145 2.93 15.44 -9.67
CA THR A 145 2.20 14.39 -8.97
C THR A 145 2.29 13.05 -9.70
N VAL A 146 2.18 13.05 -11.03
CA VAL A 146 2.40 11.84 -11.85
C VAL A 146 3.83 11.34 -11.69
N HIS A 147 4.81 12.25 -11.73
CA HIS A 147 6.22 11.93 -11.59
C HIS A 147 6.55 11.33 -10.22
N GLY A 148 5.96 11.86 -9.15
CA GLY A 148 6.09 11.31 -7.79
C GLY A 148 5.66 9.84 -7.70
N GLN A 149 4.49 9.51 -8.26
CA GLN A 149 4.01 8.11 -8.31
C GLN A 149 4.94 7.20 -9.12
N VAL A 150 5.42 7.66 -10.26
CA VAL A 150 6.38 6.88 -11.07
C VAL A 150 7.69 6.70 -10.33
N ALA A 151 8.22 7.76 -9.73
CA ALA A 151 9.51 7.75 -9.04
C ALA A 151 9.51 6.77 -7.85
N VAL A 152 8.48 6.82 -6.98
CA VAL A 152 8.36 5.88 -5.85
C VAL A 152 8.18 4.45 -6.32
N SER A 153 7.38 4.23 -7.36
CA SER A 153 7.16 2.90 -7.93
C SER A 153 8.47 2.30 -8.47
N MET A 154 9.24 3.07 -9.22
CA MET A 154 10.53 2.64 -9.74
C MET A 154 11.56 2.41 -8.63
N ALA A 155 11.60 3.27 -7.59
CA ALA A 155 12.47 3.08 -6.43
C ALA A 155 12.18 1.74 -5.74
N ASN A 156 10.91 1.45 -5.50
CA ASN A 156 10.50 0.21 -4.84
C ASN A 156 10.74 -1.03 -5.70
N LEU A 157 10.49 -0.98 -7.01
CA LEU A 157 10.81 -2.09 -7.92
C LEU A 157 12.32 -2.38 -7.96
N LEU A 158 13.15 -1.35 -8.01
CA LEU A 158 14.61 -1.50 -7.99
C LEU A 158 15.11 -2.03 -6.64
N SER A 159 14.54 -1.53 -5.54
CA SER A 159 14.83 -2.02 -4.18
C SER A 159 14.45 -3.49 -4.05
N PHE A 160 13.25 -3.86 -4.48
CA PHE A 160 12.78 -5.24 -4.51
C PHE A 160 13.71 -6.14 -5.33
N ALA A 161 14.08 -5.71 -6.53
CA ALA A 161 14.98 -6.48 -7.41
C ALA A 161 16.37 -6.71 -6.79
N ARG A 162 16.93 -5.71 -6.08
CA ARG A 162 18.20 -5.85 -5.36
C ARG A 162 18.11 -6.86 -4.23
N ASN A 163 17.03 -6.85 -3.46
CA ASN A 163 16.82 -7.67 -2.27
C ASN A 163 16.03 -8.96 -2.56
N ARG A 164 15.75 -9.28 -3.82
CA ARG A 164 14.82 -10.34 -4.23
C ARG A 164 15.03 -11.69 -3.57
N ARG A 165 16.28 -12.10 -3.34
CA ARG A 165 16.59 -13.42 -2.74
C ARG A 165 16.10 -13.50 -1.31
N GLU A 166 16.40 -12.49 -0.50
CA GLU A 166 16.00 -12.45 0.90
C GLU A 166 14.50 -12.26 1.03
N ILE A 167 13.92 -11.36 0.23
CA ILE A 167 12.46 -11.15 0.19
C ILE A 167 11.73 -12.44 -0.15
N LEU A 168 12.17 -13.18 -1.17
CA LEU A 168 11.55 -14.45 -1.56
C LEU A 168 11.74 -15.53 -0.48
N THR A 169 12.87 -15.55 0.20
CA THR A 169 13.10 -16.46 1.32
C THR A 169 12.12 -16.19 2.46
N ASP A 170 11.99 -14.92 2.86
CA ASP A 170 11.06 -14.50 3.91
C ASP A 170 9.59 -14.74 3.50
N TYR A 171 9.25 -14.46 2.25
CA TYR A 171 7.92 -14.72 1.70
C TYR A 171 7.53 -16.20 1.81
N VAL A 172 8.41 -17.10 1.37
CA VAL A 172 8.15 -18.55 1.45
C VAL A 172 8.09 -19.02 2.91
N ALA A 173 9.00 -18.53 3.75
CA ALA A 173 9.03 -18.89 5.17
C ALA A 173 7.75 -18.45 5.89
N HIS A 174 7.26 -17.23 5.62
CA HIS A 174 6.02 -16.73 6.18
C HIS A 174 4.81 -17.57 5.76
N ARG A 175 4.66 -17.85 4.47
CA ARG A 175 3.55 -18.67 3.96
C ARG A 175 3.57 -20.09 4.50
N ARG A 176 4.74 -20.71 4.62
CA ARG A 176 4.87 -22.05 5.23
C ARG A 176 4.41 -22.03 6.68
N ARG A 177 4.85 -21.05 7.47
CA ARG A 177 4.43 -20.89 8.86
C ARG A 177 2.93 -20.65 9.00
N ALA A 178 2.33 -19.84 8.14
CA ALA A 178 0.89 -19.58 8.13
C ALA A 178 0.05 -20.83 7.81
N CYS A 179 0.62 -21.81 7.10
CA CYS A 179 -0.01 -23.08 6.79
C CYS A 179 0.34 -24.21 7.77
N ASP A 180 1.27 -23.97 8.71
CA ASP A 180 1.70 -24.95 9.69
C ASP A 180 0.76 -24.94 10.90
N PRO A 181 0.00 -26.04 11.15
CA PRO A 181 -0.92 -26.12 12.27
C PRO A 181 -0.22 -26.10 13.64
N GLU A 182 1.06 -26.40 13.69
CA GLU A 182 1.85 -26.42 14.94
C GLU A 182 2.64 -25.13 15.17
N SER A 183 2.53 -24.13 14.27
CA SER A 183 3.24 -22.87 14.43
C SER A 183 2.77 -22.11 15.68
N GLU A 184 3.73 -21.55 16.44
CA GLU A 184 3.42 -20.69 17.57
C GLU A 184 2.63 -19.45 17.13
N GLY A 185 1.60 -19.10 17.90
CA GLY A 185 0.72 -17.96 17.64
C GLY A 185 -0.43 -18.25 16.67
N GLY A 186 -0.55 -19.46 16.18
CA GLY A 186 -1.72 -19.91 15.42
C GLY A 186 -2.95 -19.99 16.31
N GLY A 187 -3.67 -18.88 16.44
CA GLY A 187 -5.00 -18.91 17.06
C GLY A 187 -5.91 -19.78 16.21
N ARG A 188 -6.34 -20.92 16.76
CA ARG A 188 -7.31 -21.80 16.08
C ARG A 188 -8.69 -21.39 16.53
N ALA A 189 -9.47 -20.77 15.65
CA ALA A 189 -10.89 -20.63 15.82
C ALA A 189 -11.58 -21.69 14.98
N PHE A 190 -12.32 -22.56 15.62
CA PHE A 190 -13.23 -23.49 14.96
C PHE A 190 -14.65 -23.02 15.26
N VAL A 191 -15.42 -22.80 14.25
CA VAL A 191 -16.84 -22.50 14.33
C VAL A 191 -17.62 -23.73 13.94
#